data_5cab80a85f20322640fb8d117d7a7dfd
#
_entry.id   5cab80a85f20322640fb8d117d7a7dfd
#
_cell.length_a   1.000
_cell.length_b   1.000
_cell.length_c   1.000
_cell.angle_alpha   90.00
_cell.angle_beta   90.00
_cell.angle_gamma   90.00
#
_symmetry.space_group_name_H-M   'P 1'
#
loop_
_entity.id
_entity.type
_entity.pdbx_description
1 polymer ?
#
loop_
_entity_poly.entity_id
_entity_poly.type
_entity_poly.pdbx_seq_one_letter_code
_entity_poly.pdbx_strand_id
1 'polypeptide(L)'
;MRTYGRVVPLAAATAAVAALTVASPASAASTAAVTIRVERAYSENVPEWGTQFTCPTNQVLTGRSHTGDENAWTTYYCSWILINGEQVRVSLGDWTPGQKESRSSYSAPADQALVGRSHTGDENGTTRYRTATLSWQGRPVRLTGAVWSGDLKESRHTFQADYNRVLVGRSHSGDENGKTRYQHALVTFEG
;
A
#
# COMPACT_ATOMS: atom_id res chain seq x y z
N MET A 1 -11.47 -48.49 95.57
CA MET A 1 -11.92 -48.87 94.22
C MET A 1 -11.86 -47.64 93.33
N ARG A 2 -10.94 -47.60 92.32
CA ARG A 2 -10.76 -46.53 91.38
C ARG A 2 -11.25 -47.03 90.00
N THR A 3 -12.27 -46.42 89.47
CA THR A 3 -12.82 -46.67 88.10
C THR A 3 -12.13 -45.76 87.14
N TYR A 4 -11.45 -46.29 86.14
CA TYR A 4 -10.89 -45.56 85.02
C TYR A 4 -11.91 -45.46 83.92
N GLY A 5 -12.31 -44.21 83.60
CA GLY A 5 -13.11 -43.92 82.43
C GLY A 5 -12.24 -43.83 81.17
N ARG A 6 -12.59 -44.59 80.14
CA ARG A 6 -11.99 -44.58 78.81
C ARG A 6 -12.50 -43.33 78.00
N VAL A 7 -11.60 -42.50 77.60
CA VAL A 7 -11.90 -41.44 76.66
C VAL A 7 -11.64 -41.94 75.25
N VAL A 8 -12.66 -41.88 74.42
CA VAL A 8 -12.59 -42.22 72.97
C VAL A 8 -12.34 -40.92 72.20
N PRO A 9 -11.28 -40.79 71.35
CA PRO A 9 -11.11 -39.63 70.54
C PRO A 9 -12.03 -39.66 69.33
N LEU A 10 -12.75 -38.53 69.12
CA LEU A 10 -13.58 -38.29 67.98
C LEU A 10 -12.70 -37.80 66.83
N ALA A 11 -12.59 -38.59 65.76
CA ALA A 11 -11.87 -38.19 64.55
C ALA A 11 -12.76 -37.28 63.69
N ALA A 12 -12.35 -36.03 63.54
CA ALA A 12 -12.97 -35.10 62.64
C ALA A 12 -12.46 -35.34 61.19
N ALA A 13 -13.30 -35.78 60.30
CA ALA A 13 -13.02 -35.88 58.85
C ALA A 13 -13.24 -34.55 58.18
N THR A 14 -12.18 -33.89 57.74
CA THR A 14 -12.22 -32.68 56.90
C THR A 14 -12.44 -33.10 55.44
N ALA A 15 -13.60 -32.82 54.90
CA ALA A 15 -13.88 -32.96 53.46
C ALA A 15 -13.28 -31.79 52.68
N ALA A 16 -12.27 -32.04 51.87
CA ALA A 16 -11.71 -31.07 50.91
C ALA A 16 -12.62 -30.98 49.69
N VAL A 17 -13.29 -29.84 49.51
CA VAL A 17 -14.05 -29.54 48.29
C VAL A 17 -13.05 -29.00 47.24
N ALA A 18 -12.75 -29.80 46.21
CA ALA A 18 -11.98 -29.35 45.05
C ALA A 18 -12.89 -28.55 44.12
N ALA A 19 -12.67 -27.24 44.06
CA ALA A 19 -13.34 -26.36 43.08
C ALA A 19 -12.73 -26.59 41.70
N LEU A 20 -13.46 -27.25 40.80
CA LEU A 20 -13.14 -27.32 39.37
C LEU A 20 -13.41 -25.96 38.72
N THR A 21 -12.34 -25.21 38.46
CA THR A 21 -12.42 -24.00 37.62
C THR A 21 -12.54 -24.42 36.16
N VAL A 22 -13.73 -24.33 35.61
CA VAL A 22 -13.97 -24.50 34.17
C VAL A 22 -13.40 -23.27 33.47
N ALA A 23 -12.24 -23.40 32.81
CA ALA A 23 -11.73 -22.34 31.92
C ALA A 23 -12.64 -22.23 30.73
N SER A 24 -13.34 -21.09 30.62
CA SER A 24 -14.10 -20.76 29.40
C SER A 24 -13.14 -20.69 28.23
N PRO A 25 -13.43 -21.34 27.08
CA PRO A 25 -12.61 -21.16 25.89
C PRO A 25 -12.66 -19.69 25.47
N ALA A 26 -11.49 -19.06 25.36
CA ALA A 26 -11.37 -17.75 24.77
C ALA A 26 -11.90 -17.84 23.34
N SER A 27 -13.04 -17.20 23.06
CA SER A 27 -13.56 -17.04 21.69
C SER A 27 -12.50 -16.26 20.90
N ALA A 28 -11.78 -16.92 19.98
CA ALA A 28 -10.97 -16.23 19.02
C ALA A 28 -11.90 -15.31 18.21
N ALA A 29 -11.75 -14.00 18.42
CA ALA A 29 -12.47 -13.02 17.60
C ALA A 29 -12.06 -13.27 16.14
N SER A 30 -13.00 -13.72 15.32
CA SER A 30 -12.80 -13.80 13.88
C SER A 30 -12.57 -12.38 13.38
N THR A 31 -11.32 -12.07 12.99
CA THR A 31 -11.04 -10.83 12.29
C THR A 31 -11.77 -10.90 10.97
N ALA A 32 -12.84 -10.11 10.84
CA ALA A 32 -13.58 -10.03 9.59
C ALA A 32 -12.60 -9.63 8.46
N ALA A 33 -12.58 -10.43 7.39
CA ALA A 33 -11.74 -10.15 6.24
C ALA A 33 -12.15 -8.79 5.66
N VAL A 34 -11.19 -7.86 5.52
CA VAL A 34 -11.45 -6.57 4.93
C VAL A 34 -11.59 -6.69 3.41
N THR A 35 -12.51 -5.93 2.83
CA THR A 35 -12.65 -5.81 1.38
C THR A 35 -11.81 -4.63 0.91
N ILE A 36 -10.84 -4.88 0.01
CA ILE A 36 -10.00 -3.84 -0.57
C ILE A 36 -10.38 -3.66 -2.04
N ARG A 37 -10.53 -2.42 -2.49
CA ARG A 37 -10.80 -2.07 -3.90
C ARG A 37 -9.97 -0.85 -4.28
N VAL A 38 -9.37 -0.91 -5.46
CA VAL A 38 -8.70 0.21 -6.11
C VAL A 38 -9.56 0.63 -7.29
N GLU A 39 -10.18 1.81 -7.21
CA GLU A 39 -11.17 2.27 -8.17
C GLU A 39 -10.69 3.55 -8.85
N ARG A 40 -10.70 3.55 -10.20
CA ARG A 40 -10.36 4.76 -10.94
C ARG A 40 -11.30 5.89 -10.58
N ALA A 41 -10.70 7.02 -10.21
CA ALA A 41 -11.42 8.21 -9.79
C ALA A 41 -11.16 9.41 -10.70
N TYR A 42 -9.95 9.47 -11.28
CA TYR A 42 -9.53 10.64 -12.06
C TYR A 42 -8.55 10.25 -13.16
N SER A 43 -8.59 10.98 -14.26
CA SER A 43 -7.54 10.96 -15.27
C SER A 43 -7.35 12.35 -15.84
N GLU A 44 -6.10 12.71 -16.12
CA GLU A 44 -5.76 13.99 -16.71
C GLU A 44 -4.75 13.81 -17.83
N ASN A 45 -5.00 14.48 -18.94
CA ASN A 45 -4.09 14.54 -20.06
C ASN A 45 -3.34 15.88 -20.01
N VAL A 46 -2.02 15.80 -19.89
CA VAL A 46 -1.14 16.95 -19.70
C VAL A 46 0.01 16.92 -20.70
N PRO A 47 0.60 18.08 -21.06
CA PRO A 47 1.87 18.08 -21.80
C PRO A 47 2.94 17.28 -21.03
N GLU A 48 3.71 16.47 -21.72
CA GLU A 48 4.79 15.73 -21.06
C GLU A 48 5.85 16.70 -20.53
N TRP A 49 6.27 17.64 -21.37
CA TRP A 49 7.27 18.64 -21.01
C TRP A 49 6.72 19.70 -20.05
N GLY A 50 7.49 20.00 -19.02
CA GLY A 50 7.22 21.11 -18.10
C GLY A 50 6.11 20.86 -17.09
N THR A 51 5.50 19.68 -17.08
CA THR A 51 4.39 19.37 -16.17
C THR A 51 4.88 18.81 -14.84
N GLN A 52 4.30 19.32 -13.77
CA GLN A 52 4.39 18.73 -12.44
C GLN A 52 2.99 18.24 -12.04
N PHE A 53 2.75 16.96 -12.27
CA PHE A 53 1.47 16.32 -11.99
C PHE A 53 1.44 15.70 -10.58
N THR A 54 0.32 15.86 -9.89
CA THR A 54 0.02 15.13 -8.63
C THR A 54 -1.45 14.72 -8.64
N CYS A 55 -1.74 13.48 -8.30
CA CYS A 55 -3.12 13.00 -8.15
C CYS A 55 -3.92 13.86 -7.16
N PRO A 56 -5.23 14.02 -7.38
CA PRO A 56 -6.11 14.69 -6.44
C PRO A 56 -6.10 14.06 -5.03
N THR A 57 -6.70 14.75 -4.07
CA THR A 57 -6.74 14.32 -2.67
C THR A 57 -7.21 12.88 -2.51
N ASN A 58 -6.53 12.13 -1.65
CA ASN A 58 -6.78 10.71 -1.34
C ASN A 58 -6.72 9.77 -2.54
N GLN A 59 -6.02 10.15 -3.60
CA GLN A 59 -5.79 9.31 -4.78
C GLN A 59 -4.31 9.01 -4.98
N VAL A 60 -4.03 7.87 -5.60
CA VAL A 60 -2.69 7.41 -5.96
C VAL A 60 -2.61 7.09 -7.45
N LEU A 61 -1.40 7.12 -8.01
CA LEU A 61 -1.19 6.72 -9.40
C LEU A 61 -1.43 5.22 -9.57
N THR A 62 -2.23 4.88 -10.58
CA THR A 62 -2.50 3.49 -10.99
C THR A 62 -2.17 3.23 -12.44
N GLY A 63 -1.78 4.25 -13.20
CA GLY A 63 -1.38 4.08 -14.59
C GLY A 63 -0.89 5.35 -15.25
N ARG A 64 -0.31 5.17 -16.43
CA ARG A 64 0.09 6.24 -17.34
C ARG A 64 -0.03 5.76 -18.79
N SER A 65 -0.46 6.65 -19.66
CA SER A 65 -0.42 6.47 -21.11
C SER A 65 0.37 7.62 -21.72
N HIS A 66 1.22 7.30 -22.70
CA HIS A 66 1.99 8.29 -23.42
C HIS A 66 2.05 7.93 -24.90
N THR A 67 2.01 8.96 -25.75
CA THR A 67 2.15 8.79 -27.19
C THR A 67 2.87 10.00 -27.75
N GLY A 68 3.99 9.77 -28.45
CA GLY A 68 4.83 10.79 -29.05
C GLY A 68 6.17 10.94 -28.34
N ASP A 69 6.77 12.09 -28.49
CA ASP A 69 8.01 12.51 -27.87
C ASP A 69 7.74 13.33 -26.59
N GLU A 70 8.76 13.99 -26.06
CA GLU A 70 8.66 14.87 -24.89
C GLU A 70 7.77 16.10 -25.09
N ASN A 71 7.46 16.47 -26.33
CA ASN A 71 6.54 17.58 -26.66
C ASN A 71 5.07 17.12 -26.76
N ALA A 72 4.83 15.83 -26.64
CA ALA A 72 3.50 15.25 -26.76
C ALA A 72 2.76 15.24 -25.41
N TRP A 73 1.69 14.49 -25.35
CA TRP A 73 0.78 14.46 -24.22
C TRP A 73 0.87 13.14 -23.46
N THR A 74 0.77 13.27 -22.15
CA THR A 74 0.70 12.14 -21.22
C THR A 74 -0.61 12.14 -20.46
N THR A 75 -1.25 10.98 -20.35
CA THR A 75 -2.40 10.78 -19.48
C THR A 75 -1.97 10.06 -18.23
N TYR A 76 -2.23 10.65 -17.07
CA TYR A 76 -2.09 10.01 -15.77
C TYR A 76 -3.45 9.48 -15.30
N TYR A 77 -3.42 8.32 -14.65
CA TYR A 77 -4.60 7.68 -14.08
C TYR A 77 -4.46 7.57 -12.58
N CYS A 78 -5.40 8.18 -11.85
CA CYS A 78 -5.44 8.18 -10.41
C CYS A 78 -6.64 7.40 -9.89
N SER A 79 -6.47 6.72 -8.77
CA SER A 79 -7.50 5.88 -8.18
C SER A 79 -7.62 6.13 -6.68
N TRP A 80 -8.83 5.98 -6.16
CA TRP A 80 -9.05 5.78 -4.75
C TRP A 80 -8.67 4.37 -4.34
N ILE A 81 -8.20 4.24 -3.11
CA ILE A 81 -8.12 2.96 -2.41
C ILE A 81 -9.26 2.95 -1.40
N LEU A 82 -10.10 1.95 -1.47
CA LEU A 82 -11.24 1.77 -0.56
C LEU A 82 -11.02 0.51 0.28
N ILE A 83 -11.17 0.63 1.58
CA ILE A 83 -11.20 -0.49 2.53
C ILE A 83 -12.56 -0.50 3.20
N ASN A 84 -13.32 -1.59 3.03
CA ASN A 84 -14.72 -1.72 3.46
C ASN A 84 -15.62 -0.55 2.98
N GLY A 85 -15.32 -0.02 1.77
CA GLY A 85 -16.06 1.09 1.18
C GLY A 85 -15.61 2.49 1.63
N GLU A 86 -14.71 2.61 2.60
CA GLU A 86 -14.16 3.89 3.06
C GLU A 86 -12.86 4.24 2.36
N GLN A 87 -12.65 5.51 2.05
CA GLN A 87 -11.42 5.98 1.42
C GLN A 87 -10.22 5.87 2.36
N VAL A 88 -9.13 5.34 1.84
CA VAL A 88 -7.81 5.41 2.48
C VAL A 88 -7.31 6.86 2.43
N ARG A 89 -6.78 7.33 3.55
CA ARG A 89 -6.10 8.61 3.63
C ARG A 89 -4.73 8.52 2.97
N VAL A 90 -4.46 9.43 2.06
CA VAL A 90 -3.17 9.57 1.35
C VAL A 90 -2.45 10.80 1.89
N SER A 91 -1.32 10.60 2.57
CA SER A 91 -0.50 11.67 3.13
C SER A 91 0.72 11.89 2.25
N LEU A 92 0.74 13.04 1.55
CA LEU A 92 1.76 13.39 0.57
C LEU A 92 3.13 13.56 1.22
N GLY A 93 4.15 12.95 0.62
CA GLY A 93 5.55 13.20 0.90
C GLY A 93 6.14 14.29 -0.01
N ASP A 94 7.44 14.48 0.11
CA ASP A 94 8.19 15.43 -0.71
C ASP A 94 8.49 14.86 -2.10
N TRP A 95 8.89 15.76 -3.02
CA TRP A 95 9.43 15.38 -4.30
C TRP A 95 10.84 14.82 -4.15
N THR A 96 11.15 13.76 -4.91
CA THR A 96 12.51 13.21 -4.96
C THR A 96 13.50 14.24 -5.56
N PRO A 97 14.80 14.07 -5.30
CA PRO A 97 15.82 14.71 -6.14
C PRO A 97 15.62 14.37 -7.63
N GLY A 98 16.02 15.28 -8.50
CA GLY A 98 15.95 15.07 -9.95
C GLY A 98 16.85 13.94 -10.42
N GLN A 99 16.36 13.16 -11.37
CA GLN A 99 17.11 12.14 -12.09
C GLN A 99 17.14 12.50 -13.58
N LYS A 100 18.23 12.19 -14.28
CA LYS A 100 18.26 12.32 -15.73
C LYS A 100 17.21 11.39 -16.35
N GLU A 101 16.34 11.91 -17.24
CA GLU A 101 15.21 11.13 -17.78
C GLU A 101 15.69 9.85 -18.47
N SER A 102 16.64 9.95 -19.41
CA SER A 102 17.09 8.81 -20.21
C SER A 102 17.73 7.65 -19.43
N ARG A 103 17.87 7.77 -18.11
CA ARG A 103 18.39 6.71 -17.23
C ARG A 103 17.80 6.82 -15.82
N SER A 104 16.53 7.16 -15.75
CA SER A 104 15.83 7.25 -14.46
C SER A 104 15.40 5.87 -13.98
N SER A 105 15.56 5.64 -12.68
CA SER A 105 15.03 4.46 -12.03
C SER A 105 14.66 4.81 -10.60
N TYR A 106 13.40 4.61 -10.27
CA TYR A 106 12.87 4.92 -8.95
C TYR A 106 11.93 3.83 -8.46
N SER A 107 12.12 3.41 -7.23
CA SER A 107 11.19 2.61 -6.45
C SER A 107 10.88 3.37 -5.17
N ALA A 108 9.62 3.51 -4.85
CA ALA A 108 9.17 4.13 -3.61
C ALA A 108 9.68 3.36 -2.38
N PRO A 109 9.92 4.02 -1.25
CA PRO A 109 10.13 3.34 0.02
C PRO A 109 8.99 2.37 0.34
N ALA A 110 9.25 1.42 1.23
CA ALA A 110 8.23 0.45 1.66
C ALA A 110 6.93 1.17 2.07
N ASP A 111 5.79 0.61 1.65
CA ASP A 111 4.45 1.10 1.97
C ASP A 111 4.13 2.52 1.48
N GLN A 112 4.87 3.02 0.49
CA GLN A 112 4.57 4.30 -0.16
C GLN A 112 4.16 4.09 -1.62
N ALA A 113 3.05 4.72 -2.02
CA ALA A 113 2.58 4.73 -3.39
C ALA A 113 3.09 5.96 -4.14
N LEU A 114 3.27 5.85 -5.46
CA LEU A 114 3.45 7.01 -6.32
C LEU A 114 2.15 7.82 -6.38
N VAL A 115 2.26 9.13 -6.23
CA VAL A 115 1.15 10.07 -6.35
C VAL A 115 1.43 11.17 -7.36
N GLY A 116 2.66 11.31 -7.83
CA GLY A 116 3.00 12.34 -8.81
C GLY A 116 4.31 12.09 -9.54
N ARG A 117 4.44 12.75 -10.67
CA ARG A 117 5.66 12.84 -11.47
C ARG A 117 5.80 14.26 -12.01
N SER A 118 7.01 14.75 -12.06
CA SER A 118 7.38 15.97 -12.78
C SER A 118 8.43 15.61 -13.81
N HIS A 119 8.32 16.24 -14.99
CA HIS A 119 9.29 16.09 -16.06
C HIS A 119 9.56 17.44 -16.71
N THR A 120 10.82 17.72 -17.00
CA THR A 120 11.28 18.93 -17.71
C THR A 120 12.41 18.57 -18.65
N GLY A 121 12.34 19.09 -19.87
CA GLY A 121 13.34 18.82 -20.90
C GLY A 121 13.05 17.55 -21.71
N ASP A 122 14.00 17.16 -22.52
CA ASP A 122 14.02 15.96 -23.34
C ASP A 122 14.62 14.75 -22.58
N GLU A 123 15.20 13.80 -23.27
CA GLU A 123 15.92 12.66 -22.66
C GLU A 123 17.12 13.08 -21.79
N ASN A 124 17.63 14.29 -21.97
CA ASN A 124 18.65 14.91 -21.11
C ASN A 124 18.08 15.69 -19.93
N GLY A 125 16.77 15.85 -19.92
CA GLY A 125 16.03 16.58 -18.90
C GLY A 125 15.95 15.88 -17.56
N THR A 126 15.10 16.40 -16.71
CA THR A 126 15.00 15.95 -15.32
C THR A 126 13.61 15.40 -15.03
N THR A 127 13.55 14.20 -14.46
CA THR A 127 12.34 13.62 -13.88
C THR A 127 12.43 13.54 -12.36
N ARG A 128 11.29 13.73 -11.69
CA ARG A 128 11.13 13.59 -10.24
C ARG A 128 9.84 12.83 -9.94
N TYR A 129 9.80 12.19 -8.80
CA TYR A 129 8.64 11.45 -8.34
C TYR A 129 8.17 11.98 -6.99
N ARG A 130 6.87 11.86 -6.75
CA ARG A 130 6.27 12.16 -5.46
C ARG A 130 5.58 10.91 -4.94
N THR A 131 5.83 10.59 -3.66
CA THR A 131 5.20 9.45 -2.99
C THR A 131 4.27 9.91 -1.89
N ALA A 132 3.49 8.98 -1.38
CA ALA A 132 2.62 9.20 -0.22
C ALA A 132 2.56 7.94 0.64
N THR A 133 2.40 8.13 1.93
CA THR A 133 2.03 7.08 2.88
C THR A 133 0.51 6.92 2.91
N LEU A 134 0.07 5.71 3.22
CA LEU A 134 -1.33 5.30 3.18
C LEU A 134 -1.79 4.88 4.58
N SER A 135 -2.95 5.35 5.00
CA SER A 135 -3.54 4.95 6.28
C SER A 135 -5.06 4.81 6.20
N TRP A 136 -5.59 3.84 6.92
CA TRP A 136 -7.03 3.65 7.08
C TRP A 136 -7.34 3.49 8.57
N GLN A 137 -8.29 4.27 9.08
CA GLN A 137 -8.66 4.31 10.50
C GLN A 137 -7.44 4.47 11.44
N GLY A 138 -6.47 5.34 11.04
CA GLY A 138 -5.25 5.61 11.81
C GLY A 138 -4.17 4.53 11.72
N ARG A 139 -4.41 3.43 11.00
CA ARG A 139 -3.45 2.30 10.83
C ARG A 139 -2.82 2.34 9.44
N PRO A 140 -1.55 1.93 9.30
CA PRO A 140 -0.87 1.92 8.01
C PRO A 140 -1.47 0.86 7.06
N VAL A 141 -1.68 1.26 5.80
CA VAL A 141 -1.99 0.34 4.70
C VAL A 141 -0.68 -0.11 4.08
N ARG A 142 -0.54 -1.39 3.79
CA ARG A 142 0.69 -2.00 3.28
C ARG A 142 0.65 -2.16 1.77
N LEU A 143 1.83 -2.11 1.16
CA LEU A 143 2.05 -2.35 -0.26
C LEU A 143 3.00 -3.52 -0.44
N THR A 144 2.48 -4.66 -0.86
CA THR A 144 3.22 -5.94 -0.89
C THR A 144 3.35 -6.50 -2.29
N GLY A 145 4.26 -7.44 -2.49
CA GLY A 145 4.42 -8.15 -3.76
C GLY A 145 4.69 -7.18 -4.93
N ALA A 146 5.60 -6.23 -4.75
CA ALA A 146 6.00 -5.30 -5.79
C ALA A 146 6.66 -6.05 -6.97
N VAL A 147 6.17 -5.80 -8.18
CA VAL A 147 6.67 -6.39 -9.43
C VAL A 147 6.82 -5.33 -10.50
N TRP A 148 7.81 -5.51 -11.39
CA TRP A 148 7.97 -4.67 -12.55
C TRP A 148 7.16 -5.20 -13.74
N SER A 149 6.59 -4.30 -14.52
CA SER A 149 6.03 -4.63 -15.84
C SER A 149 7.12 -5.12 -16.79
N GLY A 150 6.72 -5.70 -17.91
CA GLY A 150 7.60 -5.83 -19.08
C GLY A 150 8.04 -4.48 -19.63
N ASP A 151 8.99 -4.51 -20.57
CA ASP A 151 9.45 -3.33 -21.30
C ASP A 151 8.32 -2.79 -22.19
N LEU A 152 8.11 -1.48 -22.11
CA LEU A 152 7.18 -0.72 -22.94
C LEU A 152 7.99 0.31 -23.73
N LYS A 153 7.58 0.62 -24.96
CA LYS A 153 8.18 1.69 -25.74
C LYS A 153 7.76 3.03 -25.16
N GLU A 154 8.70 3.96 -24.87
CA GLU A 154 8.33 5.24 -24.25
C GLU A 154 7.36 6.02 -25.13
N SER A 155 7.65 6.20 -26.41
CA SER A 155 6.81 7.00 -27.32
C SER A 155 5.44 6.42 -27.62
N ARG A 156 5.11 5.20 -27.14
CA ARG A 156 3.79 4.60 -27.37
C ARG A 156 3.50 3.49 -26.37
N HIS A 157 2.86 3.82 -25.27
CA HIS A 157 2.42 2.82 -24.32
C HIS A 157 1.18 3.28 -23.54
N THR A 158 0.48 2.30 -23.03
CA THR A 158 -0.52 2.45 -21.97
C THR A 158 -0.25 1.38 -20.93
N PHE A 159 -0.02 1.80 -19.72
CA PHE A 159 0.12 0.91 -18.57
C PHE A 159 -0.93 1.23 -17.52
N GLN A 160 -1.54 0.20 -16.99
CA GLN A 160 -2.43 0.26 -15.82
C GLN A 160 -2.07 -0.89 -14.89
N ALA A 161 -1.98 -0.59 -13.61
CA ALA A 161 -1.75 -1.61 -12.61
C ALA A 161 -2.92 -2.60 -12.56
N ASP A 162 -2.62 -3.85 -12.29
CA ASP A 162 -3.61 -4.91 -12.15
C ASP A 162 -4.58 -4.65 -10.99
N TYR A 163 -5.56 -5.52 -10.85
CA TYR A 163 -6.59 -5.44 -9.81
C TYR A 163 -5.97 -5.28 -8.40
N ASN A 164 -6.47 -4.29 -7.66
CA ASN A 164 -6.02 -3.90 -6.33
C ASN A 164 -4.53 -3.56 -6.20
N ARG A 165 -3.89 -3.14 -7.31
CA ARG A 165 -2.50 -2.69 -7.32
C ARG A 165 -2.39 -1.19 -7.60
N VAL A 166 -1.33 -0.60 -7.08
CA VAL A 166 -0.98 0.81 -7.27
C VAL A 166 0.46 0.94 -7.74
N LEU A 167 0.80 2.05 -8.40
CA LEU A 167 2.17 2.29 -8.83
C LEU A 167 3.06 2.62 -7.62
N VAL A 168 4.23 1.97 -7.59
CA VAL A 168 5.27 2.19 -6.58
C VAL A 168 6.62 2.52 -7.19
N GLY A 169 6.75 2.52 -8.52
CA GLY A 169 8.00 2.87 -9.19
C GLY A 169 7.86 3.03 -10.71
N ARG A 170 8.87 3.63 -11.31
CA ARG A 170 9.07 3.72 -12.75
C ARG A 170 10.55 3.68 -13.06
N SER A 171 10.91 3.02 -14.16
CA SER A 171 12.23 3.17 -14.76
C SER A 171 12.10 3.51 -16.24
N HIS A 172 13.04 4.31 -16.72
CA HIS A 172 13.14 4.67 -18.13
C HIS A 172 14.61 4.66 -18.56
N SER A 173 14.86 4.21 -19.78
CA SER A 173 16.18 4.22 -20.39
C SER A 173 16.09 4.50 -21.88
N GLY A 174 16.89 5.44 -22.35
CA GLY A 174 16.93 5.88 -23.74
C GLY A 174 16.15 7.16 -23.96
N ASP A 175 15.82 7.39 -25.22
CA ASP A 175 15.01 8.48 -25.74
C ASP A 175 13.51 8.06 -25.87
N GLU A 176 12.78 8.70 -26.74
CA GLU A 176 11.39 8.33 -27.06
C GLU A 176 11.25 6.91 -27.67
N ASN A 177 12.32 6.35 -28.20
CA ASN A 177 12.38 4.94 -28.66
C ASN A 177 12.82 3.98 -27.56
N GLY A 178 13.22 4.52 -26.42
CA GLY A 178 13.70 3.78 -25.28
C GLY A 178 12.63 2.96 -24.58
N LYS A 179 13.02 2.40 -23.45
CA LYS A 179 12.21 1.46 -22.69
C LYS A 179 11.77 2.07 -21.38
N THR A 180 10.48 1.98 -21.10
CA THR A 180 9.91 2.33 -19.82
C THR A 180 9.27 1.10 -19.14
N ARG A 181 9.30 1.07 -17.81
CA ARG A 181 8.66 0.05 -16.99
C ARG A 181 8.03 0.69 -15.78
N TYR A 182 6.97 0.06 -15.29
CA TYR A 182 6.29 0.49 -14.08
C TYR A 182 6.38 -0.60 -13.02
N GLN A 183 6.69 -0.21 -11.80
CA GLN A 183 6.60 -1.08 -10.65
C GLN A 183 5.25 -0.86 -9.97
N HIS A 184 4.54 -1.95 -9.69
CA HIS A 184 3.24 -1.90 -9.02
C HIS A 184 3.16 -2.92 -7.90
N ALA A 185 2.43 -2.59 -6.84
CA ALA A 185 2.31 -3.41 -5.64
C ALA A 185 0.85 -3.61 -5.26
N LEU A 186 0.57 -4.74 -4.65
CA LEU A 186 -0.75 -5.09 -4.13
C LEU A 186 -1.02 -4.30 -2.84
N VAL A 187 -2.20 -3.70 -2.75
CA VAL A 187 -2.68 -3.06 -1.53
C VAL A 187 -3.14 -4.13 -0.56
N THR A 188 -2.61 -4.12 0.65
CA THR A 188 -3.00 -5.04 1.72
C THR A 188 -3.24 -4.29 3.02
N PHE A 189 -4.08 -4.87 3.89
CA PHE A 189 -4.34 -4.33 5.21
C PHE A 189 -4.49 -5.49 6.19
N GLU A 190 -3.70 -5.45 7.24
CA GLU A 190 -3.80 -6.41 8.34
C GLU A 190 -4.67 -5.79 9.45
N GLY A 191 -5.78 -6.46 9.71
CA GLY A 191 -6.77 -6.06 10.71
C GLY A 191 -6.32 -6.28 12.16
#